data_10acf5b4509ee682bddc893382411305
#
_entry.id   10acf5b4509ee682bddc893382411305
#
_cell.length_a   1.000
_cell.length_b   1.000
_cell.length_c   1.000
_cell.angle_alpha   90.00
_cell.angle_beta   90.00
_cell.angle_gamma   90.00
#
_symmetry.space_group_name_H-M   'P 1'
#
loop_
_entity.id
_entity.type
_entity.pdbx_description
1 polymer ?
#
loop_
_entity_poly.entity_id
_entity_poly.type
_entity_poly.pdbx_seq_one_letter_code
_entity_poly.pdbx_strand_id
1 'polypeptide(L)'
;MRLLMVSAALVSVATGAYAQNLSYANGELSFTSLDGDGDTTDVTYFEGSAGFDVGAVDLFGDVIFTEFDLSGDDVDLSTVSLGAGYSFGGWYRTDVSYTQFENDAFGFGDSTDVTEVGLGFNDGLFLVRGAYAALEEDSGADALYGLTLGLQFNENTDASVSRHRLEAEDGGEDENLSIASLNHNGDIFELEIDMVTADDVFSVGLNGNYAITSRFGVLGSLAQVSIDDDDVLDRIGAGGFYQIADGLRIDAEIFRIDSDGDDVDGITVGLRYDMGAKSVERETQIDRLNSAVNRSFGLNF
;
A
#
# COMPACT_ATOMS: atom_id res chain seq x y z
N MET A 1 -2.78 -17.90 -15.26
CA MET A 1 -3.12 -19.12 -14.47
C MET A 1 -2.65 -19.05 -13.02
N ARG A 2 -1.54 -18.36 -12.72
CA ARG A 2 -1.06 -18.12 -11.34
C ARG A 2 -2.01 -17.23 -10.53
N LEU A 3 -2.53 -16.16 -11.11
CA LEU A 3 -3.49 -15.23 -10.48
C LEU A 3 -4.75 -15.94 -9.94
N LEU A 4 -5.31 -16.87 -10.70
CA LEU A 4 -6.49 -17.67 -10.31
C LEU A 4 -6.19 -18.61 -9.10
N MET A 5 -4.95 -19.03 -8.91
CA MET A 5 -4.57 -19.87 -7.78
C MET A 5 -4.37 -19.05 -6.50
N VAL A 6 -3.81 -17.84 -6.60
CA VAL A 6 -3.61 -16.94 -5.43
C VAL A 6 -4.96 -16.41 -4.95
N SER A 7 -5.84 -15.98 -5.87
CA SER A 7 -7.19 -15.53 -5.55
C SER A 7 -8.04 -16.65 -4.91
N ALA A 8 -7.90 -17.89 -5.40
CA ALA A 8 -8.59 -19.05 -4.85
C ALA A 8 -8.06 -19.45 -3.47
N ALA A 9 -6.76 -19.21 -3.18
CA ALA A 9 -6.17 -19.48 -1.88
C ALA A 9 -6.66 -18.49 -0.82
N LEU A 10 -6.70 -17.19 -1.11
CA LEU A 10 -7.21 -16.15 -0.20
C LEU A 10 -8.70 -16.35 0.10
N VAL A 11 -9.52 -16.61 -0.91
CA VAL A 11 -10.96 -16.91 -0.75
C VAL A 11 -11.18 -18.22 0.06
N SER A 12 -10.33 -19.24 -0.12
CA SER A 12 -10.46 -20.49 0.63
C SER A 12 -10.00 -20.38 2.09
N VAL A 13 -9.04 -19.52 2.39
CA VAL A 13 -8.66 -19.19 3.78
C VAL A 13 -9.79 -18.43 4.47
N ALA A 14 -10.42 -17.48 3.79
CA ALA A 14 -11.55 -16.71 4.34
C ALA A 14 -12.80 -17.58 4.57
N THR A 15 -13.03 -18.64 3.80
CA THR A 15 -14.20 -19.51 3.94
C THR A 15 -14.00 -20.70 4.88
N GLY A 16 -12.76 -21.06 5.20
CA GLY A 16 -12.44 -22.25 6.03
C GLY A 16 -12.06 -21.96 7.47
N ALA A 17 -11.62 -20.77 7.79
CA ALA A 17 -11.27 -20.36 9.15
C ALA A 17 -12.47 -19.68 9.79
N TYR A 18 -13.03 -20.31 10.81
CA TYR A 18 -14.04 -19.81 11.73
C TYR A 18 -14.21 -18.28 11.68
N ALA A 19 -15.26 -17.79 11.03
CA ALA A 19 -15.62 -16.37 10.86
C ALA A 19 -15.70 -15.55 12.17
N GLN A 20 -15.45 -16.17 13.31
CA GLN A 20 -15.47 -15.55 14.64
C GLN A 20 -14.16 -14.84 15.03
N ASN A 21 -13.07 -15.09 14.31
CA ASN A 21 -11.74 -14.54 14.64
C ASN A 21 -11.13 -13.69 13.52
N LEU A 22 -11.81 -13.55 12.38
CA LEU A 22 -11.38 -12.67 11.31
C LEU A 22 -11.59 -11.21 11.76
N SER A 23 -10.53 -10.44 11.86
CA SER A 23 -10.57 -9.06 12.31
C SER A 23 -10.72 -8.07 11.16
N TYR A 24 -10.10 -8.38 10.03
CA TYR A 24 -10.28 -7.63 8.79
C TYR A 24 -9.98 -8.53 7.58
N ALA A 25 -10.52 -8.18 6.42
CA ALA A 25 -10.14 -8.71 5.13
C ALA A 25 -10.42 -7.65 4.06
N ASN A 26 -9.39 -7.24 3.34
CA ASN A 26 -9.48 -6.24 2.29
C ASN A 26 -8.94 -6.84 1.01
N GLY A 27 -9.45 -6.39 -0.12
CA GLY A 27 -8.93 -6.81 -1.41
C GLY A 27 -9.29 -5.82 -2.50
N GLU A 28 -8.37 -5.62 -3.42
CA GLU A 28 -8.54 -4.78 -4.60
C GLU A 28 -8.04 -5.52 -5.83
N LEU A 29 -8.80 -5.41 -6.90
CA LEU A 29 -8.39 -5.85 -8.23
C LEU A 29 -8.68 -4.70 -9.18
N SER A 30 -7.68 -4.20 -9.89
CA SER A 30 -7.87 -3.15 -10.87
C SER A 30 -7.17 -3.44 -12.19
N PHE A 31 -7.71 -2.85 -13.24
CA PHE A 31 -7.19 -2.89 -14.59
C PHE A 31 -7.05 -1.46 -15.08
N THR A 32 -5.85 -1.10 -15.48
CA THR A 32 -5.52 0.23 -15.99
C THR A 32 -4.98 0.11 -17.40
N SER A 33 -5.45 0.96 -18.28
CA SER A 33 -4.91 1.12 -19.63
C SER A 33 -4.36 2.54 -19.77
N LEU A 34 -3.10 2.65 -20.16
CA LEU A 34 -2.35 3.88 -20.36
C LEU A 34 -2.12 4.06 -21.84
N ASP A 35 -2.42 5.25 -22.39
CA ASP A 35 -2.23 5.61 -23.80
C ASP A 35 -1.31 6.84 -23.88
N GLY A 36 -0.10 6.66 -24.41
CA GLY A 36 0.91 7.70 -24.57
C GLY A 36 1.74 7.46 -25.83
N ASP A 37 2.02 8.52 -26.59
CA ASP A 37 2.90 8.56 -27.78
C ASP A 37 2.71 7.44 -28.84
N GLY A 38 1.52 6.82 -28.86
CA GLY A 38 1.17 5.78 -29.83
C GLY A 38 1.42 4.34 -29.33
N ASP A 39 1.86 4.18 -28.10
CA ASP A 39 1.97 2.90 -27.43
C ASP A 39 0.94 2.84 -26.29
N THR A 40 0.35 1.65 -26.10
CA THR A 40 -0.58 1.36 -25.00
C THR A 40 0.09 0.39 -24.04
N THR A 41 0.03 0.71 -22.76
CA THR A 41 0.47 -0.16 -21.66
C THR A 41 -0.74 -0.54 -20.82
N ASP A 42 -0.96 -1.83 -20.64
CA ASP A 42 -2.00 -2.32 -19.74
C ASP A 42 -1.37 -2.77 -18.41
N VAL A 43 -2.00 -2.40 -17.30
CA VAL A 43 -1.55 -2.74 -15.95
C VAL A 43 -2.66 -3.49 -15.24
N THR A 44 -2.32 -4.67 -14.70
CA THR A 44 -3.19 -5.43 -13.81
C THR A 44 -2.63 -5.34 -12.40
N TYR A 45 -3.43 -4.86 -11.46
CA TYR A 45 -3.07 -4.78 -10.05
C TYR A 45 -4.01 -5.62 -9.21
N PHE A 46 -3.44 -6.34 -8.26
CA PHE A 46 -4.17 -7.07 -7.24
C PHE A 46 -3.51 -6.84 -5.88
N GLU A 47 -4.32 -6.47 -4.90
CA GLU A 47 -3.91 -6.41 -3.50
C GLU A 47 -4.90 -7.21 -2.65
N GLY A 48 -4.41 -7.88 -1.62
CA GLY A 48 -5.25 -8.57 -0.66
C GLY A 48 -4.59 -8.63 0.71
N SER A 49 -5.37 -8.34 1.75
CA SER A 49 -4.91 -8.42 3.13
C SER A 49 -5.95 -9.08 4.03
N ALA A 50 -5.48 -9.80 5.06
CA ALA A 50 -6.35 -10.40 6.04
C ALA A 50 -5.67 -10.50 7.41
N GLY A 51 -6.45 -10.38 8.48
CA GLY A 51 -6.00 -10.55 9.86
C GLY A 51 -6.96 -11.37 10.72
N PHE A 52 -6.39 -12.15 11.62
CA PHE A 52 -7.11 -13.05 12.53
C PHE A 52 -6.65 -12.82 13.96
N ASP A 53 -7.60 -12.64 14.88
CA ASP A 53 -7.32 -12.46 16.30
C ASP A 53 -7.58 -13.74 17.08
N VAL A 54 -6.56 -14.22 17.81
CA VAL A 54 -6.63 -15.38 18.69
C VAL A 54 -6.20 -14.96 20.10
N GLY A 55 -7.11 -14.34 20.83
CA GLY A 55 -6.83 -13.79 22.16
C GLY A 55 -5.91 -12.58 22.11
N ALA A 56 -4.70 -12.69 22.65
CA ALA A 56 -3.68 -11.64 22.62
C ALA A 56 -2.74 -11.75 21.39
N VAL A 57 -2.89 -12.80 20.60
CA VAL A 57 -2.12 -13.04 19.39
C VAL A 57 -2.98 -12.68 18.18
N ASP A 58 -2.43 -11.97 17.24
CA ASP A 58 -2.99 -11.78 15.92
C ASP A 58 -2.06 -12.33 14.85
N LEU A 59 -2.66 -12.86 13.82
CA LEU A 59 -1.97 -13.31 12.60
C LEU A 59 -2.42 -12.40 11.47
N PHE A 60 -1.51 -12.01 10.59
CA PHE A 60 -1.84 -11.17 9.45
C PHE A 60 -1.05 -11.60 8.21
N GLY A 61 -1.56 -11.24 7.05
CA GLY A 61 -0.88 -11.47 5.79
C GLY A 61 -1.40 -10.55 4.71
N ASP A 62 -0.49 -10.21 3.80
CA ASP A 62 -0.71 -9.30 2.70
C ASP A 62 -0.11 -9.88 1.43
N VAL A 63 -0.74 -9.60 0.30
CA VAL A 63 -0.22 -9.95 -1.03
C VAL A 63 -0.50 -8.79 -1.96
N ILE A 64 0.50 -8.40 -2.73
CA ILE A 64 0.40 -7.42 -3.80
C ILE A 64 0.96 -8.08 -5.05
N PHE A 65 0.29 -7.89 -6.16
CA PHE A 65 0.73 -8.34 -7.46
C PHE A 65 0.44 -7.25 -8.49
N THR A 66 1.43 -6.90 -9.30
CA THR A 66 1.30 -5.94 -10.39
C THR A 66 1.93 -6.55 -11.64
N GLU A 67 1.20 -6.57 -12.72
CA GLU A 67 1.64 -7.01 -14.05
C GLU A 67 1.52 -5.85 -15.01
N PHE A 68 2.61 -5.51 -15.68
CA PHE A 68 2.67 -4.51 -16.74
C PHE A 68 2.83 -5.23 -18.07
N ASP A 69 1.85 -5.08 -18.96
CA ASP A 69 1.94 -5.56 -20.36
C ASP A 69 2.54 -4.43 -21.22
N LEU A 70 3.85 -4.49 -21.39
CA LEU A 70 4.60 -3.57 -22.24
C LEU A 70 4.71 -4.17 -23.63
N SER A 71 4.72 -3.35 -24.68
CA SER A 71 4.74 -3.76 -26.08
C SER A 71 5.96 -4.65 -26.46
N GLY A 72 6.07 -5.84 -25.85
CA GLY A 72 7.10 -6.83 -26.16
C GLY A 72 7.67 -7.60 -24.97
N ASP A 73 7.51 -7.11 -23.74
CA ASP A 73 7.96 -7.77 -22.53
C ASP A 73 6.95 -7.52 -21.40
N ASP A 74 6.55 -8.57 -20.70
CA ASP A 74 5.74 -8.48 -19.49
C ASP A 74 6.65 -8.29 -18.28
N VAL A 75 6.25 -7.42 -17.36
CA VAL A 75 6.96 -7.15 -16.11
C VAL A 75 6.06 -7.47 -14.94
N ASP A 76 6.48 -8.41 -14.11
CA ASP A 76 5.75 -8.83 -12.92
C ASP A 76 6.43 -8.32 -11.64
N LEU A 77 5.65 -7.69 -10.76
CA LEU A 77 6.05 -7.34 -9.42
C LEU A 77 5.16 -8.08 -8.43
N SER A 78 5.73 -8.76 -7.46
CA SER A 78 4.94 -9.37 -6.41
C SER A 78 5.54 -9.16 -5.02
N THR A 79 4.66 -8.99 -4.03
CA THR A 79 5.00 -8.91 -2.62
C THR A 79 4.09 -9.84 -1.84
N VAL A 80 4.66 -10.69 -1.01
CA VAL A 80 3.90 -11.55 -0.08
C VAL A 80 4.43 -11.35 1.32
N SER A 81 3.57 -10.93 2.24
CA SER A 81 3.92 -10.74 3.64
C SER A 81 3.10 -11.65 4.54
N LEU A 82 3.73 -12.22 5.56
CA LEU A 82 3.08 -12.98 6.61
C LEU A 82 3.64 -12.55 7.96
N GLY A 83 2.78 -12.35 8.96
CA GLY A 83 3.23 -11.92 10.27
C GLY A 83 2.36 -12.39 11.42
N ALA A 84 2.90 -12.23 12.61
CA ALA A 84 2.23 -12.48 13.87
C ALA A 84 2.55 -11.37 14.88
N GLY A 85 1.54 -10.91 15.59
CA GLY A 85 1.65 -9.92 16.64
C GLY A 85 1.21 -10.49 18.00
N TYR A 86 1.72 -9.90 19.05
CA TYR A 86 1.29 -10.18 20.42
C TYR A 86 1.05 -8.87 21.18
N SER A 87 -0.18 -8.69 21.67
CA SER A 87 -0.58 -7.52 22.44
C SER A 87 -0.54 -7.81 23.93
N PHE A 88 0.10 -6.95 24.72
CA PHE A 88 0.23 -7.10 26.17
C PHE A 88 -0.03 -5.78 26.91
N GLY A 89 -0.65 -5.89 28.08
CA GLY A 89 -1.01 -4.74 28.90
C GLY A 89 -2.04 -3.79 28.27
N GLY A 90 -2.62 -4.14 27.15
CA GLY A 90 -3.65 -3.35 26.44
C GLY A 90 -3.12 -2.19 25.61
N TRP A 91 -1.83 -1.82 25.74
CA TRP A 91 -1.22 -0.68 25.04
C TRP A 91 0.06 -1.04 24.28
N TYR A 92 0.65 -2.18 24.56
CA TYR A 92 1.92 -2.58 23.96
C TYR A 92 1.69 -3.74 22.99
N ARG A 93 2.41 -3.71 21.88
CA ARG A 93 2.43 -4.77 20.88
C ARG A 93 3.85 -5.06 20.44
N THR A 94 4.16 -6.31 20.24
CA THR A 94 5.35 -6.76 19.49
C THR A 94 4.89 -7.62 18.33
N ASP A 95 5.59 -7.52 17.21
CA ASP A 95 5.28 -8.30 16.02
C ASP A 95 6.55 -8.78 15.34
N VAL A 96 6.38 -9.83 14.56
CA VAL A 96 7.37 -10.34 13.62
C VAL A 96 6.67 -10.59 12.29
N SER A 97 7.29 -10.21 11.20
CA SER A 97 6.83 -10.52 9.85
C SER A 97 7.97 -10.97 8.95
N TYR A 98 7.58 -11.70 7.93
CA TYR A 98 8.41 -12.09 6.81
C TYR A 98 7.75 -11.61 5.53
N THR A 99 8.52 -10.95 4.68
CA THR A 99 8.06 -10.42 3.39
C THR A 99 9.01 -10.89 2.30
N GLN A 100 8.47 -11.41 1.22
CA GLN A 100 9.19 -11.76 0.00
C GLN A 100 8.76 -10.80 -1.11
N PHE A 101 9.75 -10.21 -1.77
CA PHE A 101 9.59 -9.43 -2.98
C PHE A 101 10.11 -10.23 -4.16
N GLU A 102 9.35 -10.27 -5.25
CA GLU A 102 9.81 -10.76 -6.54
C GLU A 102 9.66 -9.63 -7.55
N ASN A 103 10.71 -9.34 -8.29
CA ASN A 103 10.72 -8.29 -9.30
C ASN A 103 11.42 -8.83 -10.56
N ASP A 104 10.64 -9.09 -11.60
CA ASP A 104 11.15 -9.49 -12.92
C ASP A 104 11.48 -8.26 -13.79
N ALA A 105 11.25 -7.04 -13.30
CA ALA A 105 11.57 -5.81 -13.99
C ALA A 105 13.08 -5.56 -14.02
N PHE A 106 13.54 -4.97 -15.11
CA PHE A 106 14.90 -4.45 -15.28
C PHE A 106 16.04 -5.49 -15.15
N GLY A 107 15.74 -6.79 -15.24
CA GLY A 107 16.74 -7.84 -15.17
C GLY A 107 17.27 -8.14 -13.75
N PHE A 108 16.60 -7.65 -12.74
CA PHE A 108 16.77 -8.04 -11.34
C PHE A 108 15.88 -9.26 -11.07
N GLY A 109 16.18 -10.38 -11.69
CA GLY A 109 15.42 -11.64 -11.52
C GLY A 109 15.61 -12.30 -10.16
N ASP A 110 15.88 -11.52 -9.11
CA ASP A 110 16.14 -12.02 -7.76
C ASP A 110 15.01 -11.64 -6.81
N SER A 111 14.59 -12.61 -6.02
CA SER A 111 13.69 -12.37 -4.89
C SER A 111 14.48 -11.78 -3.73
N THR A 112 13.90 -10.79 -3.04
CA THR A 112 14.47 -10.23 -1.80
C THR A 112 13.59 -10.63 -0.63
N ASP A 113 14.20 -11.25 0.37
CA ASP A 113 13.54 -11.66 1.60
C ASP A 113 13.81 -10.64 2.70
N VAL A 114 12.76 -10.25 3.43
CA VAL A 114 12.84 -9.30 4.54
C VAL A 114 12.21 -9.90 5.78
N THR A 115 12.96 -9.91 6.88
CA THR A 115 12.42 -10.27 8.20
C THR A 115 12.38 -9.05 9.09
N GLU A 116 11.18 -8.66 9.52
CA GLU A 116 10.97 -7.49 10.38
C GLU A 116 10.55 -7.90 11.80
N VAL A 117 11.02 -7.14 12.78
CA VAL A 117 10.56 -7.19 14.19
C VAL A 117 10.15 -5.79 14.60
N GLY A 118 8.92 -5.66 15.12
CA GLY A 118 8.34 -4.41 15.58
C GLY A 118 8.04 -4.40 17.08
N LEU A 119 8.09 -3.20 17.66
CA LEU A 119 7.61 -2.91 19.01
C LEU A 119 6.81 -1.61 18.97
N GLY A 120 5.57 -1.66 19.43
CA GLY A 120 4.64 -0.54 19.42
C GLY A 120 4.02 -0.27 20.78
N PHE A 121 3.60 0.98 20.93
CA PHE A 121 2.72 1.47 21.98
C PHE A 121 1.56 2.23 21.35
N ASN A 122 0.33 1.91 21.74
CA ASN A 122 -0.87 2.62 21.31
C ASN A 122 -1.87 2.70 22.46
N ASP A 123 -2.24 3.92 22.86
CA ASP A 123 -3.24 4.18 23.90
C ASP A 123 -4.61 4.60 23.34
N GLY A 124 -4.78 4.50 22.01
CA GLY A 124 -5.98 4.92 21.29
C GLY A 124 -5.96 6.36 20.82
N LEU A 125 -5.03 7.18 21.32
CA LEU A 125 -4.81 8.55 20.85
C LEU A 125 -3.42 8.70 20.20
N PHE A 126 -2.41 8.09 20.82
CA PHE A 126 -1.03 8.14 20.35
C PHE A 126 -0.54 6.75 19.98
N LEU A 127 0.12 6.66 18.82
CA LEU A 127 0.88 5.51 18.37
C LEU A 127 2.37 5.85 18.33
N VAL A 128 3.19 4.98 18.89
CA VAL A 128 4.64 4.99 18.68
C VAL A 128 5.05 3.58 18.30
N ARG A 129 5.71 3.38 17.15
CA ARG A 129 6.20 2.07 16.73
C ARG A 129 7.64 2.20 16.24
N GLY A 130 8.55 1.42 16.83
CA GLY A 130 9.89 1.19 16.32
C GLY A 130 9.96 -0.17 15.66
N ALA A 131 10.70 -0.29 14.56
CA ALA A 131 10.90 -1.56 13.89
C ALA A 131 12.31 -1.67 13.29
N TYR A 132 12.76 -2.91 13.17
CA TYR A 132 14.00 -3.30 12.53
C TYR A 132 13.70 -4.41 11.55
N ALA A 133 14.15 -4.25 10.32
CA ALA A 133 14.06 -5.30 9.31
C ALA A 133 15.48 -5.66 8.83
N ALA A 134 15.77 -6.96 8.77
CA ALA A 134 16.95 -7.51 8.13
C ALA A 134 16.60 -7.87 6.70
N LEU A 135 17.42 -7.44 5.77
CA LEU A 135 17.32 -7.76 4.35
C LEU A 135 18.27 -8.91 4.03
N GLU A 136 17.96 -9.69 2.98
CA GLU A 136 18.83 -10.77 2.53
C GLU A 136 20.12 -10.21 1.91
N GLU A 137 21.22 -10.98 2.02
CA GLU A 137 22.47 -10.72 1.31
C GLU A 137 22.15 -10.61 -0.20
N ASP A 138 22.77 -9.68 -0.90
CA ASP A 138 22.56 -9.32 -2.32
C ASP A 138 21.41 -8.33 -2.60
N SER A 139 20.68 -7.82 -1.59
CA SER A 139 19.66 -6.77 -1.77
C SER A 139 20.25 -5.36 -1.95
N GLY A 140 21.57 -5.20 -1.77
CA GLY A 140 22.25 -3.89 -1.77
C GLY A 140 22.11 -3.11 -0.47
N ALA A 141 21.38 -3.68 0.53
CA ALA A 141 21.19 -3.09 1.84
C ALA A 141 21.16 -4.16 2.93
N ASP A 142 21.75 -3.88 4.09
CA ASP A 142 21.82 -4.82 5.22
C ASP A 142 20.59 -4.77 6.10
N ALA A 143 20.05 -3.57 6.34
CA ALA A 143 18.97 -3.37 7.29
C ALA A 143 18.13 -2.12 7.04
N LEU A 144 16.86 -2.19 7.47
CA LEU A 144 15.94 -1.06 7.50
C LEU A 144 15.48 -0.80 8.93
N TYR A 145 15.73 0.41 9.41
CA TYR A 145 15.26 0.90 10.71
C TYR A 145 14.09 1.84 10.50
N GLY A 146 13.04 1.72 11.30
CA GLY A 146 11.88 2.59 11.21
C GLY A 146 11.39 3.08 12.56
N LEU A 147 10.94 4.33 12.59
CA LEU A 147 10.21 4.92 13.70
C LEU A 147 8.96 5.59 13.17
N THR A 148 7.80 5.18 13.69
CA THR A 148 6.50 5.76 13.36
C THR A 148 5.91 6.43 14.59
N LEU A 149 5.37 7.61 14.39
CA LEU A 149 4.54 8.34 15.35
C LEU A 149 3.18 8.57 14.71
N GLY A 150 2.11 8.20 15.41
CA GLY A 150 0.73 8.36 14.93
C GLY A 150 -0.12 9.10 15.97
N LEU A 151 -1.16 9.78 15.46
CA LEU A 151 -2.15 10.49 16.23
C LEU A 151 -3.54 10.17 15.68
N GLN A 152 -4.41 9.63 16.52
CA GLN A 152 -5.81 9.39 16.18
C GLN A 152 -6.67 10.53 16.73
N PHE A 153 -7.20 11.38 15.86
CA PHE A 153 -8.02 12.53 16.24
C PHE A 153 -9.44 12.11 16.65
N ASN A 154 -9.97 11.10 15.99
CA ASN A 154 -11.27 10.48 16.25
C ASN A 154 -11.34 9.10 15.56
N GLU A 155 -12.47 8.40 15.64
CA GLU A 155 -12.68 7.06 15.08
C GLU A 155 -12.45 7.00 13.55
N ASN A 156 -12.56 8.14 12.87
CA ASN A 156 -12.51 8.23 11.41
C ASN A 156 -11.29 9.02 10.89
N THR A 157 -10.44 9.56 11.76
CA THR A 157 -9.36 10.45 11.31
C THR A 157 -8.09 10.17 12.09
N ASP A 158 -7.04 9.85 11.39
CA ASP A 158 -5.71 9.66 11.92
C ASP A 158 -4.65 10.34 11.04
N ALA A 159 -3.52 10.61 11.65
CA ALA A 159 -2.31 11.06 10.95
C ALA A 159 -1.09 10.34 11.51
N SER A 160 -0.12 10.11 10.66
CA SER A 160 1.15 9.52 11.07
C SER A 160 2.33 10.16 10.37
N VAL A 161 3.48 10.09 11.02
CA VAL A 161 4.78 10.42 10.44
C VAL A 161 5.71 9.27 10.76
N SER A 162 6.41 8.78 9.75
CA SER A 162 7.45 7.78 9.93
C SER A 162 8.76 8.23 9.29
N ARG A 163 9.86 7.80 9.90
CA ARG A 163 11.19 7.94 9.35
C ARG A 163 11.84 6.58 9.28
N HIS A 164 12.41 6.29 8.13
CA HIS A 164 13.11 5.06 7.83
C HIS A 164 14.55 5.38 7.45
N ARG A 165 15.46 4.48 7.82
CA ARG A 165 16.87 4.53 7.42
C ARG A 165 17.22 3.17 6.86
N LEU A 166 17.62 3.16 5.61
CA LEU A 166 18.17 2.00 4.92
C LEU A 166 19.70 2.03 5.09
N GLU A 167 20.25 1.01 5.70
CA GLU A 167 21.69 0.84 5.87
C GLU A 167 22.25 0.13 4.64
N ALA A 168 23.12 0.82 3.90
CA ALA A 168 23.69 0.28 2.68
C ALA A 168 24.74 -0.80 2.98
N GLU A 169 24.77 -1.84 2.14
CA GLU A 169 25.79 -2.89 2.19
C GLU A 169 27.17 -2.31 1.85
N ASP A 170 28.24 -2.91 2.43
CA ASP A 170 29.66 -2.62 2.11
C ASP A 170 30.11 -1.17 2.28
N GLY A 171 29.45 -0.36 3.11
CA GLY A 171 29.84 1.01 3.43
C GLY A 171 29.44 2.01 2.34
N GLY A 172 28.39 1.72 1.59
CA GLY A 172 27.66 2.68 0.78
C GLY A 172 27.07 3.82 1.63
N GLU A 173 26.47 4.80 1.01
CA GLU A 173 25.76 5.87 1.73
C GLU A 173 24.37 5.36 2.17
N ASP A 174 24.05 5.55 3.45
CA ASP A 174 22.74 5.20 3.98
C ASP A 174 21.66 6.14 3.41
N GLU A 175 20.52 5.58 3.09
CA GLU A 175 19.38 6.34 2.60
C GLU A 175 18.38 6.62 3.72
N ASN A 176 17.79 7.80 3.70
CA ASN A 176 16.76 8.20 4.63
C ASN A 176 15.46 8.48 3.89
N LEU A 177 14.38 7.87 4.35
CA LEU A 177 13.04 8.09 3.83
C LEU A 177 12.13 8.58 4.96
N SER A 178 11.30 9.56 4.69
CA SER A 178 10.27 10.03 5.61
C SER A 178 8.91 9.99 4.93
N ILE A 179 7.90 9.53 5.66
CA ILE A 179 6.52 9.44 5.18
C ILE A 179 5.63 10.20 6.15
N ALA A 180 4.72 11.01 5.63
CA ALA A 180 3.64 11.62 6.40
C ALA A 180 2.31 11.26 5.75
N SER A 181 1.36 10.75 6.55
CA SER A 181 0.06 10.31 6.09
C SER A 181 -1.06 10.96 6.90
N LEU A 182 -2.15 11.31 6.23
CA LEU A 182 -3.40 11.75 6.84
C LEU A 182 -4.54 10.96 6.20
N ASN A 183 -5.30 10.26 7.03
CA ASN A 183 -6.44 9.48 6.60
C ASN A 183 -7.71 9.98 7.28
N HIS A 184 -8.76 10.13 6.50
CA HIS A 184 -10.12 10.37 6.99
C HIS A 184 -11.08 9.42 6.29
N ASN A 185 -11.71 8.54 7.06
CA ASN A 185 -12.66 7.55 6.55
C ASN A 185 -14.03 7.81 7.20
N GLY A 186 -14.83 8.69 6.59
CA GLY A 186 -16.17 9.02 7.04
C GLY A 186 -17.24 8.43 6.13
N ASP A 187 -18.48 8.33 6.64
CA ASP A 187 -19.63 7.75 5.91
C ASP A 187 -19.93 8.43 4.57
N ILE A 188 -19.58 9.71 4.42
CA ILE A 188 -19.91 10.52 3.24
C ILE A 188 -18.66 10.92 2.47
N PHE A 189 -17.55 11.10 3.16
CA PHE A 189 -16.31 11.59 2.61
C PHE A 189 -15.13 10.80 3.14
N GLU A 190 -14.31 10.31 2.24
CA GLU A 190 -13.02 9.66 2.50
C GLU A 190 -11.92 10.54 1.90
N LEU A 191 -10.80 10.68 2.60
CA LEU A 191 -9.63 11.42 2.15
C LEU A 191 -8.37 10.72 2.62
N GLU A 192 -7.46 10.51 1.70
CA GLU A 192 -6.11 10.01 1.98
C GLU A 192 -5.09 10.99 1.40
N ILE A 193 -4.12 11.37 2.19
CA ILE A 193 -2.98 12.21 1.78
C ILE A 193 -1.72 11.51 2.25
N ASP A 194 -0.80 11.26 1.32
CA ASP A 194 0.52 10.73 1.61
C ASP A 194 1.60 11.66 1.03
N MET A 195 2.64 11.86 1.81
CA MET A 195 3.83 12.61 1.41
C MET A 195 5.05 11.73 1.69
N VAL A 196 5.92 11.60 0.72
CA VAL A 196 7.17 10.83 0.82
C VAL A 196 8.34 11.75 0.49
N THR A 197 9.39 11.69 1.29
CA THR A 197 10.65 12.38 1.01
C THR A 197 11.80 11.41 1.20
N ALA A 198 12.66 11.30 0.19
CA ALA A 198 13.87 10.49 0.21
C ALA A 198 14.96 11.27 -0.51
N ASP A 199 16.01 11.67 0.19
CA ASP A 199 17.11 12.49 -0.34
C ASP A 199 16.61 13.62 -1.26
N ASP A 200 16.79 13.48 -2.57
CA ASP A 200 16.40 14.47 -3.58
C ASP A 200 15.00 14.22 -4.18
N VAL A 201 14.26 13.20 -3.65
CA VAL A 201 12.91 12.85 -4.13
C VAL A 201 11.85 13.36 -3.15
N PHE A 202 10.88 14.08 -3.68
CA PHE A 202 9.66 14.45 -2.97
C PHE A 202 8.46 13.97 -3.76
N SER A 203 7.51 13.32 -3.08
CA SER A 203 6.23 12.99 -3.70
C SER A 203 5.06 13.28 -2.77
N VAL A 204 3.92 13.64 -3.35
CA VAL A 204 2.66 13.83 -2.64
C VAL A 204 1.52 13.25 -3.45
N GLY A 205 0.68 12.46 -2.78
CA GLY A 205 -0.56 11.91 -3.33
C GLY A 205 -1.75 12.35 -2.50
N LEU A 206 -2.87 12.57 -3.16
CA LEU A 206 -4.16 12.87 -2.56
C LEU A 206 -5.24 12.09 -3.28
N ASN A 207 -6.00 11.30 -2.53
CA ASN A 207 -7.17 10.57 -3.01
C ASN A 207 -8.39 10.96 -2.18
N GLY A 208 -9.51 11.21 -2.83
CA GLY A 208 -10.74 11.60 -2.17
C GLY A 208 -11.96 10.95 -2.79
N ASN A 209 -12.88 10.47 -1.95
CA ASN A 209 -14.16 9.90 -2.33
C ASN A 209 -15.29 10.68 -1.68
N TYR A 210 -16.35 10.93 -2.42
CA TYR A 210 -17.56 11.59 -1.89
C TYR A 210 -18.81 10.78 -2.28
N ALA A 211 -19.52 10.28 -1.28
CA ALA A 211 -20.76 9.54 -1.46
C ALA A 211 -21.93 10.52 -1.72
N ILE A 212 -22.47 10.51 -2.94
CA ILE A 212 -23.67 11.27 -3.30
C ILE A 212 -24.93 10.59 -2.78
N THR A 213 -24.93 9.28 -2.78
CA THR A 213 -25.97 8.40 -2.22
C THR A 213 -25.31 7.24 -1.48
N SER A 214 -26.10 6.40 -0.79
CA SER A 214 -25.57 5.19 -0.15
C SER A 214 -24.96 4.15 -1.13
N ARG A 215 -25.13 4.34 -2.44
CA ARG A 215 -24.61 3.40 -3.44
C ARG A 215 -23.74 4.02 -4.52
N PHE A 216 -23.77 5.33 -4.66
CA PHE A 216 -23.08 6.01 -5.74
C PHE A 216 -22.33 7.23 -5.22
N GLY A 217 -21.12 7.41 -5.69
CA GLY A 217 -20.30 8.57 -5.38
C GLY A 217 -19.32 8.91 -6.48
N VAL A 218 -18.54 9.94 -6.23
CA VAL A 218 -17.46 10.42 -7.10
C VAL A 218 -16.13 10.23 -6.39
N LEU A 219 -15.08 10.09 -7.18
CA LEU A 219 -13.70 10.03 -6.71
C LEU A 219 -12.83 11.03 -7.46
N GLY A 220 -11.73 11.40 -6.85
CA GLY A 220 -10.72 12.25 -7.47
C GLY A 220 -9.36 11.97 -6.87
N SER A 221 -8.34 12.07 -7.69
CA SER A 221 -6.95 11.84 -7.31
C SER A 221 -6.03 12.92 -7.86
N LEU A 222 -4.99 13.21 -7.10
CA LEU A 222 -3.88 14.08 -7.49
C LEU A 222 -2.59 13.41 -7.01
N ALA A 223 -1.53 13.45 -7.82
CA ALA A 223 -0.20 13.11 -7.36
C ALA A 223 0.83 14.01 -8.04
N GLN A 224 1.93 14.27 -7.34
CA GLN A 224 3.07 15.01 -7.84
C GLN A 224 4.35 14.35 -7.35
N VAL A 225 5.31 14.21 -8.24
CA VAL A 225 6.67 13.73 -7.92
C VAL A 225 7.68 14.75 -8.42
N SER A 226 8.59 15.13 -7.55
CA SER A 226 9.70 16.04 -7.87
C SER A 226 11.02 15.35 -7.55
N ILE A 227 12.02 15.50 -8.41
CA ILE A 227 13.39 15.02 -8.24
C ILE A 227 14.33 16.20 -8.44
N ASP A 228 15.24 16.44 -7.50
CA ASP A 228 16.18 17.58 -7.54
C ASP A 228 15.48 18.96 -7.67
N ASP A 229 14.31 19.13 -7.04
CA ASP A 229 13.41 20.30 -7.11
C ASP A 229 12.75 20.53 -8.50
N ASP A 230 12.92 19.63 -9.47
CA ASP A 230 12.20 19.63 -10.74
C ASP A 230 10.96 18.70 -10.66
N ASP A 231 9.81 19.18 -11.13
CA ASP A 231 8.59 18.38 -11.20
C ASP A 231 8.71 17.40 -12.38
N VAL A 232 8.78 16.11 -12.07
CA VAL A 232 8.99 15.05 -13.08
C VAL A 232 7.73 14.26 -13.41
N LEU A 233 6.70 14.34 -12.55
CA LEU A 233 5.42 13.71 -12.79
C LEU A 233 4.29 14.44 -12.05
N ASP A 234 3.26 14.83 -12.81
CA ASP A 234 2.00 15.32 -12.28
C ASP A 234 0.85 14.42 -12.74
N ARG A 235 0.00 13.96 -11.81
CA ARG A 235 -1.20 13.17 -12.13
C ARG A 235 -2.44 13.85 -11.60
N ILE A 236 -3.50 13.87 -12.43
CA ILE A 236 -4.83 14.30 -12.06
C ILE A 236 -5.85 13.29 -12.55
N GLY A 237 -6.74 12.84 -11.67
CA GLY A 237 -7.78 11.89 -11.99
C GLY A 237 -9.15 12.27 -11.45
N ALA A 238 -10.19 11.78 -12.11
CA ALA A 238 -11.57 11.92 -11.67
C ALA A 238 -12.40 10.70 -12.12
N GLY A 239 -13.34 10.30 -11.27
CA GLY A 239 -14.14 9.11 -11.56
C GLY A 239 -15.39 8.99 -10.70
N GLY A 240 -15.89 7.78 -10.62
CA GLY A 240 -17.04 7.45 -9.79
C GLY A 240 -17.00 6.02 -9.31
N PHE A 241 -17.75 5.76 -8.25
CA PHE A 241 -17.89 4.43 -7.68
C PHE A 241 -19.35 4.02 -7.49
N TYR A 242 -19.57 2.73 -7.49
CA TYR A 242 -20.87 2.13 -7.20
C TYR A 242 -20.71 1.01 -6.16
N GLN A 243 -21.42 1.14 -5.04
CA GLN A 243 -21.48 0.15 -3.96
C GLN A 243 -22.45 -0.97 -4.36
N ILE A 244 -21.90 -2.16 -4.65
CA ILE A 244 -22.68 -3.34 -5.05
C ILE A 244 -23.37 -3.97 -3.84
N ALA A 245 -22.59 -4.13 -2.74
CA ALA A 245 -23.03 -4.67 -1.47
C ALA A 245 -22.20 -4.03 -0.35
N ASP A 246 -22.54 -4.31 0.91
CA ASP A 246 -21.74 -3.84 2.04
C ASP A 246 -20.30 -4.37 1.89
N GLY A 247 -19.34 -3.43 1.92
CA GLY A 247 -17.91 -3.72 1.73
C GLY A 247 -17.49 -4.03 0.29
N LEU A 248 -18.39 -4.14 -0.69
CA LEU A 248 -18.05 -4.46 -2.08
C LEU A 248 -18.39 -3.29 -3.02
N ARG A 249 -17.36 -2.71 -3.65
CA ARG A 249 -17.45 -1.54 -4.51
C ARG A 249 -16.78 -1.82 -5.87
N ILE A 250 -17.37 -1.28 -6.93
CA ILE A 250 -16.72 -1.10 -8.23
C ILE A 250 -16.48 0.38 -8.45
N ASP A 251 -15.32 0.75 -8.97
CA ASP A 251 -14.94 2.11 -9.30
C ASP A 251 -14.35 2.19 -10.69
N ALA A 252 -14.39 3.39 -11.25
CA ALA A 252 -13.77 3.72 -12.53
C ALA A 252 -13.25 5.15 -12.46
N GLU A 253 -12.04 5.36 -12.93
CA GLU A 253 -11.35 6.65 -12.98
C GLU A 253 -10.75 6.87 -14.36
N ILE A 254 -10.81 8.10 -14.84
CA ILE A 254 -10.01 8.60 -15.95
C ILE A 254 -8.99 9.57 -15.39
N PHE A 255 -7.76 9.50 -15.86
CA PHE A 255 -6.69 10.37 -15.37
C PHE A 255 -5.73 10.75 -16.48
N ARG A 256 -4.95 11.79 -16.21
CA ARG A 256 -3.82 12.21 -17.03
C ARG A 256 -2.58 12.28 -16.18
N ILE A 257 -1.48 11.83 -16.74
CA ILE A 257 -0.13 11.99 -16.22
C ILE A 257 0.62 12.90 -17.18
N ASP A 258 1.24 13.95 -16.66
CA ASP A 258 2.23 14.80 -17.36
C ASP A 258 3.62 14.43 -16.80
N SER A 259 4.52 14.03 -17.67
CA SER A 259 5.89 13.65 -17.31
C SER A 259 6.87 14.21 -18.33
N ASP A 260 7.68 15.21 -17.91
CA ASP A 260 8.73 15.83 -18.72
C ASP A 260 8.30 16.30 -20.14
N GLY A 261 7.01 16.63 -20.29
CA GLY A 261 6.43 17.11 -21.55
C GLY A 261 5.75 16.04 -22.39
N ASP A 262 5.65 14.80 -21.89
CA ASP A 262 4.88 13.72 -22.48
C ASP A 262 3.59 13.51 -21.66
N ASP A 263 2.44 13.63 -22.32
CA ASP A 263 1.13 13.41 -21.71
C ASP A 263 0.72 11.94 -21.89
N VAL A 264 0.32 11.28 -20.82
CA VAL A 264 -0.28 9.93 -20.81
C VAL A 264 -1.69 10.01 -20.27
N ASP A 265 -2.67 9.64 -21.08
CA ASP A 265 -4.05 9.50 -20.64
C ASP A 265 -4.30 8.06 -20.19
N GLY A 266 -5.04 7.87 -19.07
CA GLY A 266 -5.32 6.55 -18.54
C GLY A 266 -6.77 6.38 -18.10
N ILE A 267 -7.18 5.12 -18.07
CA ILE A 267 -8.45 4.69 -17.50
C ILE A 267 -8.21 3.49 -16.58
N THR A 268 -8.75 3.55 -15.36
CA THR A 268 -8.73 2.44 -14.40
C THR A 268 -10.16 1.98 -14.13
N VAL A 269 -10.34 0.67 -14.01
CA VAL A 269 -11.56 0.05 -13.48
C VAL A 269 -11.16 -0.91 -12.37
N GLY A 270 -11.71 -0.70 -11.17
CA GLY A 270 -11.40 -1.46 -9.97
C GLY A 270 -12.60 -2.18 -9.37
N LEU A 271 -12.33 -3.26 -8.66
CA LEU A 271 -13.24 -3.95 -7.76
C LEU A 271 -12.58 -4.02 -6.39
N ARG A 272 -13.17 -3.37 -5.40
CA ARG A 272 -12.65 -3.31 -4.02
C ARG A 272 -13.60 -4.01 -3.06
N TYR A 273 -13.01 -4.77 -2.14
CA TYR A 273 -13.73 -5.40 -1.03
C TYR A 273 -13.06 -5.01 0.29
N ASP A 274 -13.87 -4.48 1.22
CA ASP A 274 -13.43 -4.04 2.53
C ASP A 274 -14.31 -4.66 3.61
N MET A 275 -13.69 -5.40 4.54
CA MET A 275 -14.31 -5.93 5.75
C MET A 275 -13.43 -5.62 6.95
N GLY A 276 -13.84 -4.65 7.75
CA GLY A 276 -13.01 -4.13 8.85
C GLY A 276 -11.85 -3.29 8.34
N ALA A 277 -11.11 -2.68 9.24
CA ALA A 277 -9.93 -1.89 8.91
C ALA A 277 -8.66 -2.56 9.47
N LYS A 278 -7.62 -2.68 8.66
CA LYS A 278 -6.27 -2.99 9.15
C LYS A 278 -5.83 -1.81 10.00
N SER A 279 -5.53 -2.05 11.27
CA SER A 279 -5.04 -0.97 12.13
C SER A 279 -3.59 -0.64 11.80
N VAL A 280 -3.23 0.64 11.93
CA VAL A 280 -1.85 1.14 11.73
C VAL A 280 -0.81 0.36 12.54
N GLU A 281 -1.21 -0.23 13.67
CA GLU A 281 -0.37 -1.09 14.50
C GLU A 281 0.05 -2.39 13.82
N ARG A 282 -0.74 -2.86 12.84
CA ARG A 282 -0.51 -4.12 12.11
C ARG A 282 0.22 -3.90 10.79
N GLU A 283 0.41 -2.66 10.40
CA GLU A 283 1.24 -2.33 9.23
C GLU A 283 2.71 -2.55 9.55
N THR A 284 3.37 -3.39 8.77
CA THR A 284 4.83 -3.49 8.79
C THR A 284 5.46 -2.22 8.23
N GLN A 285 6.77 -2.02 8.38
CA GLN A 285 7.47 -0.92 7.70
C GLN A 285 7.33 -1.05 6.19
N ILE A 286 7.42 -2.26 5.69
CA ILE A 286 7.35 -2.58 4.27
C ILE A 286 5.95 -2.27 3.71
N ASP A 287 4.88 -2.67 4.41
CA ASP A 287 3.51 -2.33 3.99
C ASP A 287 3.32 -0.83 3.90
N ARG A 288 3.83 -0.11 4.90
CA ARG A 288 3.73 1.35 4.96
C ARG A 288 4.51 2.03 3.84
N LEU A 289 5.72 1.55 3.56
CA LEU A 289 6.53 2.04 2.44
C LEU A 289 5.81 1.81 1.10
N ASN A 290 5.37 0.58 0.85
CA ASN A 290 4.67 0.23 -0.38
C ASN A 290 3.39 1.06 -0.57
N SER A 291 2.55 1.14 0.47
CA SER A 291 1.30 1.90 0.40
C SER A 291 1.54 3.39 0.18
N ALA A 292 2.49 3.99 0.90
CA ALA A 292 2.77 5.42 0.78
C ALA A 292 3.42 5.75 -0.58
N VAL A 293 4.35 4.94 -1.05
CA VAL A 293 4.98 5.09 -2.37
C VAL A 293 3.91 4.97 -3.46
N ASN A 294 3.14 3.88 -3.48
CA ASN A 294 2.11 3.69 -4.49
C ASN A 294 1.12 4.86 -4.54
N ARG A 295 0.63 5.33 -3.37
CA ARG A 295 -0.31 6.45 -3.30
C ARG A 295 0.32 7.78 -3.68
N SER A 296 1.54 8.05 -3.23
CA SER A 296 2.21 9.32 -3.52
C SER A 296 2.67 9.46 -4.97
N PHE A 297 2.98 8.33 -5.63
CA PHE A 297 3.28 8.31 -7.08
C PHE A 297 2.00 8.21 -7.93
N GLY A 298 0.83 8.15 -7.32
CA GLY A 298 -0.42 8.02 -8.05
C GLY A 298 -0.61 6.66 -8.73
N LEU A 299 0.12 5.65 -8.26
CA LEU A 299 0.01 4.27 -8.74
C LEU A 299 -1.11 3.49 -8.04
N ASN A 300 -2.08 4.18 -7.48
CA ASN A 300 -3.32 3.56 -6.99
C ASN A 300 -4.13 3.13 -8.20
N PHE A 301 -3.96 1.89 -8.53
CA PHE A 301 -4.71 1.25 -9.59
C PHE A 301 -6.00 0.67 -9.02
#